data_e549106fb24a5307774f602eb1237513
#
_entry.id   e549106fb24a5307774f602eb1237513
#
_cell.length_a   1.000
_cell.length_b   1.000
_cell.length_c   1.000
_cell.angle_alpha   90.00
_cell.angle_beta   90.00
_cell.angle_gamma   90.00
#
_symmetry.space_group_name_H-M   'P 1'
#
loop_
_entity.id
_entity.type
_entity.pdbx_description
1 polymer ?
#
loop_
_entity_poly.entity_id
_entity_poly.type
_entity_poly.pdbx_seq_one_letter_code
_entity_poly.pdbx_strand_id
1 'polypeptide(L)'
;MVWKKGKKPEQYLFTITEEFSENWKAFKNEAKENKQNISDLLRNTVSSKLTNDKEKKALVLSPHTDDAELGCGGTIAKLVEEGWDVHVIYFSAVAERYPNLVEEAANSGKILGITHEVLDFHTRFFPRDRQEILQALYDHSRSINYDLVFTPTTTDIHQDHGVVTAEAKRAFRNCTLLGYELPWNNLSVSLNCFIPLEERHIKKKILALDCYDSQKHNPYFSEKFFRSVVKMRGIQLSSPFAEGFETIKVRLDQLI
;
A
#
# COMPACT_ATOMS: atom_id res chain seq x y z
N MET A 1 1.25 29.66 -2.22
CA MET A 1 1.64 30.02 -3.60
C MET A 1 0.46 30.70 -4.27
N VAL A 2 0.50 32.00 -4.52
CA VAL A 2 -0.60 32.74 -5.15
C VAL A 2 -0.24 33.05 -6.61
N TRP A 3 -0.89 32.38 -7.54
CA TRP A 3 -0.69 32.57 -8.97
C TRP A 3 -1.48 33.78 -9.42
N LYS A 4 -0.82 34.85 -9.93
CA LYS A 4 -1.49 35.94 -10.66
C LYS A 4 -1.48 35.58 -12.15
N LYS A 5 -2.69 35.46 -12.75
CA LYS A 5 -2.89 35.28 -14.19
C LYS A 5 -2.29 36.46 -14.96
N GLY A 6 -1.44 36.20 -15.95
CA GLY A 6 -1.06 37.15 -16.99
C GLY A 6 0.39 37.64 -17.03
N LYS A 7 1.33 37.07 -16.28
CA LYS A 7 2.74 37.40 -16.39
C LYS A 7 3.55 36.25 -17.06
N LYS A 8 4.56 36.65 -17.88
CA LYS A 8 5.48 35.69 -18.51
C LYS A 8 6.23 34.83 -17.45
N PRO A 9 6.63 33.61 -17.76
CA PRO A 9 7.27 32.67 -16.78
C PRO A 9 8.46 33.24 -16.00
N GLU A 10 9.08 34.27 -16.49
CA GLU A 10 10.30 34.90 -15.92
C GLU A 10 10.03 35.86 -14.76
N GLN A 11 8.77 36.09 -14.38
CA GLN A 11 8.37 37.11 -13.39
C GLN A 11 7.60 36.54 -12.18
N TYR A 12 8.01 35.39 -11.65
CA TYR A 12 7.43 34.90 -10.41
C TYR A 12 8.13 35.52 -9.19
N LEU A 13 7.39 36.34 -8.42
CA LEU A 13 7.81 36.83 -7.12
C LEU A 13 7.54 35.75 -6.07
N PHE A 14 8.63 35.18 -5.51
CA PHE A 14 8.53 34.34 -4.32
C PHE A 14 8.49 35.25 -3.09
N THR A 15 7.46 35.14 -2.28
CA THR A 15 7.49 35.72 -0.93
C THR A 15 8.37 34.79 -0.09
N ILE A 16 9.57 35.23 0.24
CA ILE A 16 10.54 34.49 1.00
C ILE A 16 10.27 34.73 2.48
N THR A 17 9.93 33.69 3.24
CA THR A 17 9.92 33.73 4.70
C THR A 17 11.34 33.89 5.24
N GLU A 18 11.51 34.40 6.49
CA GLU A 18 12.86 34.59 7.08
C GLU A 18 13.68 33.29 7.07
N GLU A 19 13.07 32.18 7.38
CA GLU A 19 13.68 30.83 7.35
C GLU A 19 14.19 30.46 5.94
N PHE A 20 13.44 30.77 4.89
CA PHE A 20 13.87 30.56 3.51
C PHE A 20 15.03 31.49 3.14
N SER A 21 15.09 32.69 3.72
CA SER A 21 16.16 33.67 3.45
C SER A 21 17.53 33.17 3.89
N GLU A 22 17.63 32.52 5.05
CA GLU A 22 18.89 31.96 5.54
C GLU A 22 19.33 30.76 4.71
N ASN A 23 18.44 29.84 4.43
CA ASN A 23 18.69 28.69 3.56
C ASN A 23 19.09 29.14 2.14
N TRP A 24 18.49 30.19 1.62
CA TRP A 24 18.82 30.76 0.31
C TRP A 24 20.21 31.41 0.28
N LYS A 25 20.63 32.06 1.39
CA LYS A 25 21.98 32.61 1.52
C LYS A 25 23.03 31.49 1.56
N ALA A 26 22.79 30.44 2.34
CA ALA A 26 23.62 29.23 2.41
C ALA A 26 23.78 28.60 1.02
N PHE A 27 22.71 28.42 0.29
CA PHE A 27 22.70 27.85 -1.05
C PHE A 27 23.47 28.69 -2.08
N LYS A 28 23.38 30.02 -1.98
CA LYS A 28 24.19 30.90 -2.83
C LYS A 28 25.70 30.83 -2.52
N ASN A 29 26.05 30.68 -1.24
CA ASN A 29 27.45 30.53 -0.83
C ASN A 29 28.02 29.20 -1.34
N GLU A 30 27.25 28.10 -1.24
CA GLU A 30 27.64 26.81 -1.78
C GLU A 30 27.84 26.84 -3.30
N ALA A 31 26.96 27.51 -4.04
CA ALA A 31 27.15 27.70 -5.49
C ALA A 31 28.44 28.49 -5.81
N LYS A 32 28.76 29.49 -5.01
CA LYS A 32 29.94 30.32 -5.18
C LYS A 32 31.25 29.54 -4.85
N GLU A 33 31.26 28.78 -3.77
CA GLU A 33 32.39 27.93 -3.36
C GLU A 33 32.66 26.85 -4.40
N ASN A 34 31.63 26.23 -4.96
CA ASN A 34 31.73 25.17 -5.95
C ASN A 34 31.94 25.71 -7.38
N LYS A 35 32.01 27.06 -7.58
CA LYS A 35 32.09 27.72 -8.90
C LYS A 35 30.99 27.27 -9.87
N GLN A 36 29.77 27.00 -9.35
CA GLN A 36 28.62 26.56 -10.11
C GLN A 36 27.62 27.71 -10.30
N ASN A 37 26.88 27.66 -11.42
CA ASN A 37 25.75 28.54 -11.61
C ASN A 37 24.59 28.13 -10.65
N ILE A 38 23.98 29.11 -9.98
CA ILE A 38 22.83 28.88 -9.06
C ILE A 38 21.72 28.08 -9.74
N SER A 39 21.46 28.34 -11.03
CA SER A 39 20.42 27.58 -11.78
C SER A 39 20.81 26.11 -11.99
N ASP A 40 22.10 25.82 -12.18
CA ASP A 40 22.58 24.46 -12.36
C ASP A 40 22.65 23.72 -11.01
N LEU A 41 23.05 24.41 -9.93
CA LEU A 41 22.99 23.86 -8.58
C LEU A 41 21.54 23.56 -8.16
N LEU A 42 20.59 24.47 -8.43
CA LEU A 42 19.14 24.23 -8.21
C LEU A 42 18.64 23.04 -9.01
N ARG A 43 19.00 22.97 -10.30
CA ARG A 43 18.60 21.84 -11.16
C ARG A 43 19.15 20.54 -10.62
N ASN A 44 20.42 20.50 -10.25
CA ASN A 44 21.09 19.33 -9.71
C ASN A 44 20.51 18.91 -8.36
N THR A 45 20.23 19.88 -7.45
CA THR A 45 19.62 19.62 -6.15
C THR A 45 18.17 19.12 -6.29
N VAL A 46 17.38 19.72 -7.19
CA VAL A 46 16.03 19.24 -7.50
C VAL A 46 16.10 17.87 -8.17
N SER A 47 16.98 17.68 -9.16
CA SER A 47 17.18 16.37 -9.79
C SER A 47 17.66 15.31 -8.80
N SER A 48 18.62 15.62 -7.92
CA SER A 48 19.09 14.67 -6.91
C SER A 48 18.03 14.34 -5.87
N LYS A 49 17.19 15.29 -5.48
CA LYS A 49 16.02 15.00 -4.64
C LYS A 49 14.96 14.17 -5.36
N LEU A 50 14.71 14.46 -6.64
CA LEU A 50 13.79 13.68 -7.48
C LEU A 50 14.34 12.28 -7.82
N THR A 51 15.69 12.12 -7.86
CA THR A 51 16.35 10.83 -8.14
C THR A 51 16.73 10.07 -6.86
N ASN A 52 16.72 10.73 -5.69
CA ASN A 52 16.96 10.08 -4.38
C ASN A 52 15.67 9.61 -3.69
N ASP A 53 14.50 9.89 -4.24
CA ASP A 53 13.28 9.16 -3.86
C ASP A 53 13.39 7.75 -4.46
N LYS A 54 14.06 6.87 -3.72
CA LYS A 54 13.99 5.42 -3.97
C LYS A 54 12.52 5.08 -4.09
N GLU A 55 12.12 4.59 -5.26
CA GLU A 55 10.75 4.14 -5.51
C GLU A 55 10.33 3.18 -4.39
N LYS A 56 9.40 3.62 -3.56
CA LYS A 56 8.93 2.85 -2.42
C LYS A 56 8.06 1.71 -2.93
N LYS A 57 8.31 0.51 -2.40
CA LYS A 57 7.64 -0.71 -2.85
C LYS A 57 6.84 -1.35 -1.73
N ALA A 58 5.57 -1.62 -2.01
CA ALA A 58 4.71 -2.35 -1.10
C ALA A 58 4.28 -3.68 -1.73
N LEU A 59 4.22 -4.72 -0.91
CA LEU A 59 3.69 -6.03 -1.27
C LEU A 59 2.44 -6.33 -0.45
N VAL A 60 1.39 -6.81 -1.08
CA VAL A 60 0.20 -7.29 -0.39
C VAL A 60 0.03 -8.78 -0.66
N LEU A 61 -0.01 -9.56 0.40
CA LEU A 61 -0.21 -11.00 0.35
C LEU A 61 -1.68 -11.31 0.56
N SER A 62 -2.33 -11.78 -0.48
CA SER A 62 -3.77 -12.10 -0.52
C SER A 62 -3.94 -13.62 -0.62
N PRO A 63 -4.27 -14.33 0.45
CA PRO A 63 -4.47 -15.78 0.41
C PRO A 63 -5.44 -16.23 -0.67
N HIS A 64 -6.57 -15.50 -0.81
CA HIS A 64 -7.49 -15.66 -1.93
C HIS A 64 -7.61 -14.36 -2.72
N THR A 65 -8.20 -14.41 -3.87
CA THR A 65 -8.60 -13.19 -4.58
C THR A 65 -9.64 -12.45 -3.74
N ASP A 66 -9.60 -11.13 -3.70
CA ASP A 66 -10.42 -10.21 -2.90
C ASP A 66 -9.93 -9.89 -1.47
N ASP A 67 -9.19 -10.75 -0.78
CA ASP A 67 -8.72 -10.50 0.60
C ASP A 67 -7.92 -9.20 0.72
N ALA A 68 -7.06 -8.90 -0.25
CA ALA A 68 -6.27 -7.66 -0.28
C ALA A 68 -7.15 -6.42 -0.37
N GLU A 69 -8.13 -6.44 -1.27
CA GLU A 69 -9.07 -5.34 -1.46
C GLU A 69 -9.97 -5.18 -0.25
N LEU A 70 -10.47 -6.27 0.31
CA LEU A 70 -11.30 -6.28 1.51
C LEU A 70 -10.55 -5.74 2.73
N GLY A 71 -9.33 -6.21 2.95
CA GLY A 71 -8.52 -5.86 4.13
C GLY A 71 -7.88 -4.48 4.04
N CYS A 72 -7.28 -4.13 2.89
CA CYS A 72 -6.49 -2.90 2.76
C CYS A 72 -6.63 -2.16 1.41
N GLY A 73 -7.73 -2.35 0.67
CA GLY A 73 -7.94 -1.72 -0.64
C GLY A 73 -7.92 -0.19 -0.63
N GLY A 74 -8.37 0.45 0.46
CA GLY A 74 -8.26 1.90 0.63
C GLY A 74 -6.83 2.36 0.83
N THR A 75 -6.04 1.61 1.60
CA THR A 75 -4.61 1.84 1.80
C THR A 75 -3.84 1.63 0.50
N ILE A 76 -4.13 0.57 -0.26
CA ILE A 76 -3.55 0.34 -1.59
C ILE A 76 -3.80 1.56 -2.49
N ALA A 77 -5.06 2.02 -2.56
CA ALA A 77 -5.42 3.18 -3.38
C ALA A 77 -4.64 4.45 -2.99
N LYS A 78 -4.42 4.65 -1.68
CA LYS A 78 -3.65 5.76 -1.15
C LYS A 78 -2.16 5.63 -1.48
N LEU A 79 -1.56 4.48 -1.26
CA LEU A 79 -0.14 4.24 -1.56
C LEU A 79 0.16 4.47 -3.04
N VAL A 80 -0.68 3.96 -3.95
CA VAL A 80 -0.53 4.20 -5.40
C VAL A 80 -0.66 5.69 -5.73
N GLU A 81 -1.59 6.42 -5.11
CA GLU A 81 -1.72 7.88 -5.28
C GLU A 81 -0.46 8.62 -4.79
N GLU A 82 0.20 8.13 -3.76
CA GLU A 82 1.44 8.66 -3.20
C GLU A 82 2.70 8.21 -3.98
N GLY A 83 2.54 7.48 -5.08
CA GLY A 83 3.62 7.08 -6.00
C GLY A 83 4.36 5.80 -5.58
N TRP A 84 3.78 4.99 -4.71
CA TRP A 84 4.34 3.67 -4.39
C TRP A 84 4.07 2.67 -5.53
N ASP A 85 5.06 1.84 -5.81
CA ASP A 85 4.89 0.62 -6.60
C ASP A 85 4.26 -0.45 -5.70
N VAL A 86 3.00 -0.80 -5.96
CA VAL A 86 2.24 -1.78 -5.16
C VAL A 86 2.04 -3.04 -5.97
N HIS A 87 2.53 -4.16 -5.44
CA HIS A 87 2.34 -5.50 -6.01
C HIS A 87 1.44 -6.35 -5.11
N VAL A 88 0.54 -7.13 -5.71
CA VAL A 88 -0.34 -8.06 -4.98
C VAL A 88 -0.06 -9.49 -5.44
N ILE A 89 0.16 -10.40 -4.50
CA ILE A 89 0.22 -11.84 -4.75
C ILE A 89 -1.09 -12.46 -4.28
N TYR A 90 -1.89 -12.97 -5.21
CA TYR A 90 -3.04 -13.82 -4.92
C TYR A 90 -2.59 -15.27 -4.94
N PHE A 91 -2.65 -15.95 -3.78
CA PHE A 91 -2.16 -17.32 -3.68
C PHE A 91 -3.09 -18.35 -4.30
N SER A 92 -4.40 -18.08 -4.31
CA SER A 92 -5.41 -18.97 -4.89
C SER A 92 -6.56 -18.17 -5.50
N ALA A 93 -6.97 -18.53 -6.72
CA ALA A 93 -8.14 -17.97 -7.38
C ALA A 93 -9.36 -18.90 -7.35
N VAL A 94 -9.28 -20.09 -6.74
CA VAL A 94 -10.38 -21.09 -6.72
C VAL A 94 -11.01 -21.29 -8.10
N ALA A 95 -10.18 -21.30 -9.15
CA ALA A 95 -10.64 -21.26 -10.55
C ALA A 95 -11.57 -22.44 -10.94
N GLU A 96 -11.44 -23.58 -10.25
CA GLU A 96 -12.32 -24.73 -10.46
C GLU A 96 -13.78 -24.43 -10.10
N ARG A 97 -14.03 -23.61 -9.09
CA ARG A 97 -15.36 -23.24 -8.62
C ARG A 97 -15.85 -21.93 -9.24
N TYR A 98 -14.93 -20.99 -9.44
CA TYR A 98 -15.20 -19.64 -9.93
C TYR A 98 -14.23 -19.28 -11.07
N PRO A 99 -14.51 -19.73 -12.30
CA PRO A 99 -13.56 -19.57 -13.42
C PRO A 99 -13.24 -18.12 -13.79
N ASN A 100 -14.10 -17.17 -13.39
CA ASN A 100 -13.90 -15.74 -13.68
C ASN A 100 -13.05 -15.00 -12.64
N LEU A 101 -12.70 -15.63 -11.51
CA LEU A 101 -11.99 -14.93 -10.41
C LEU A 101 -10.64 -14.34 -10.81
N VAL A 102 -9.91 -14.97 -11.73
CA VAL A 102 -8.64 -14.43 -12.24
C VAL A 102 -8.88 -13.14 -13.02
N GLU A 103 -9.94 -13.10 -13.84
CA GLU A 103 -10.32 -11.90 -14.60
C GLU A 103 -10.86 -10.81 -13.68
N GLU A 104 -11.68 -11.17 -12.70
CA GLU A 104 -12.22 -10.25 -11.69
C GLU A 104 -11.08 -9.59 -10.90
N ALA A 105 -10.08 -10.36 -10.44
CA ALA A 105 -8.88 -9.85 -9.78
C ALA A 105 -8.05 -8.92 -10.70
N ALA A 106 -7.89 -9.28 -11.97
CA ALA A 106 -7.19 -8.44 -12.95
C ALA A 106 -7.91 -7.10 -13.18
N ASN A 107 -9.24 -7.10 -13.20
CA ASN A 107 -10.04 -5.89 -13.36
C ASN A 107 -9.97 -5.01 -12.09
N SER A 108 -10.04 -5.61 -10.90
CA SER A 108 -9.81 -4.94 -9.62
C SER A 108 -8.43 -4.28 -9.58
N GLY A 109 -7.38 -5.02 -9.98
CA GLY A 109 -6.02 -4.52 -10.05
C GLY A 109 -5.85 -3.31 -10.96
N LYS A 110 -6.52 -3.27 -12.13
CA LYS A 110 -6.54 -2.11 -13.04
C LYS A 110 -7.16 -0.88 -12.37
N ILE A 111 -8.26 -1.06 -11.61
CA ILE A 111 -8.90 0.04 -10.88
C ILE A 111 -7.98 0.59 -9.80
N LEU A 112 -7.34 -0.27 -9.03
CA LEU A 112 -6.40 0.17 -7.99
C LEU A 112 -5.11 0.75 -8.57
N GLY A 113 -4.70 0.34 -9.77
CA GLY A 113 -3.44 0.75 -10.41
C GLY A 113 -2.24 -0.02 -9.88
N ILE A 114 -2.42 -1.30 -9.59
CA ILE A 114 -1.41 -2.20 -9.05
C ILE A 114 -0.90 -3.19 -10.10
N THR A 115 0.27 -3.76 -9.84
CA THR A 115 0.72 -5.00 -10.48
C THR A 115 0.29 -6.20 -9.64
N HIS A 116 0.06 -7.34 -10.24
CA HIS A 116 -0.31 -8.54 -9.50
C HIS A 116 0.13 -9.81 -10.21
N GLU A 117 0.18 -10.89 -9.44
CA GLU A 117 0.27 -12.25 -9.93
C GLU A 117 -0.74 -13.15 -9.21
N VAL A 118 -1.13 -14.24 -9.85
CA VAL A 118 -2.01 -15.25 -9.29
C VAL A 118 -1.27 -16.58 -9.28
N LEU A 119 -1.08 -17.14 -8.09
CA LEU A 119 -0.50 -18.47 -7.89
C LEU A 119 -1.60 -19.53 -7.92
N ASP A 120 -1.21 -20.78 -8.06
CA ASP A 120 -2.14 -21.92 -8.22
C ASP A 120 -2.15 -22.83 -6.98
N PHE A 121 -2.17 -22.22 -5.77
CA PHE A 121 -2.35 -23.00 -4.55
C PHE A 121 -3.81 -23.35 -4.32
N HIS A 122 -4.04 -24.57 -3.84
CA HIS A 122 -5.40 -25.07 -3.64
C HIS A 122 -6.00 -24.50 -2.34
N THR A 123 -7.11 -23.75 -2.45
CA THR A 123 -7.82 -23.22 -1.28
C THR A 123 -8.12 -24.30 -0.24
N ARG A 124 -7.90 -24.00 1.02
CA ARG A 124 -8.01 -24.87 2.20
C ARG A 124 -6.90 -25.91 2.35
N PHE A 125 -5.94 -25.95 1.43
CA PHE A 125 -4.82 -26.89 1.47
C PHE A 125 -3.47 -26.21 1.73
N PHE A 126 -3.41 -24.91 1.99
CA PHE A 126 -2.17 -24.19 2.29
C PHE A 126 -1.35 -24.79 3.45
N PRO A 127 -1.98 -25.36 4.51
CA PRO A 127 -1.22 -26.08 5.53
C PRO A 127 -0.39 -27.26 4.99
N ARG A 128 -0.85 -27.93 3.93
CA ARG A 128 -0.11 -29.01 3.24
C ARG A 128 1.01 -28.42 2.36
N ASP A 129 0.72 -27.30 1.68
CA ASP A 129 1.60 -26.70 0.67
C ASP A 129 2.50 -25.59 1.27
N ARG A 130 2.66 -25.62 2.60
CA ARG A 130 3.33 -24.59 3.40
C ARG A 130 4.76 -24.32 2.97
N GLN A 131 5.51 -25.36 2.57
CA GLN A 131 6.92 -25.22 2.17
C GLN A 131 7.04 -24.53 0.81
N GLU A 132 6.17 -24.84 -0.11
CA GLU A 132 6.09 -24.22 -1.45
C GLU A 132 5.68 -22.75 -1.34
N ILE A 133 4.74 -22.42 -0.45
CA ILE A 133 4.33 -21.04 -0.14
C ILE A 133 5.52 -20.27 0.44
N LEU A 134 6.26 -20.85 1.41
CA LEU A 134 7.46 -20.22 1.94
C LEU A 134 8.50 -19.96 0.84
N GLN A 135 8.70 -20.93 -0.07
CA GLN A 135 9.69 -20.79 -1.13
C GLN A 135 9.32 -19.67 -2.09
N ALA A 136 8.04 -19.58 -2.51
CA ALA A 136 7.55 -18.50 -3.35
C ALA A 136 7.78 -17.12 -2.69
N LEU A 137 7.43 -16.97 -1.42
CA LEU A 137 7.65 -15.73 -0.68
C LEU A 137 9.15 -15.41 -0.50
N TYR A 138 9.98 -16.43 -0.33
CA TYR A 138 11.42 -16.27 -0.17
C TYR A 138 12.07 -15.78 -1.47
N ASP A 139 11.62 -16.29 -2.61
CA ASP A 139 12.11 -15.88 -3.94
C ASP A 139 11.72 -14.41 -4.22
N HIS A 140 10.49 -14.00 -3.88
CA HIS A 140 10.07 -12.61 -3.91
C HIS A 140 10.94 -11.71 -3.02
N SER A 141 11.19 -12.11 -1.78
CA SER A 141 11.97 -11.34 -0.82
C SER A 141 13.44 -11.15 -1.22
N ARG A 142 13.95 -12.01 -2.10
CA ARG A 142 15.32 -11.93 -2.63
C ARG A 142 15.42 -11.15 -3.92
N SER A 143 14.38 -11.17 -4.74
CA SER A 143 14.36 -10.48 -6.03
C SER A 143 13.99 -9.01 -5.90
N ILE A 144 13.15 -8.66 -4.91
CA ILE A 144 12.63 -7.30 -4.73
C ILE A 144 12.77 -6.88 -3.27
N ASN A 145 13.34 -5.69 -3.06
CA ASN A 145 13.39 -5.06 -1.73
C ASN A 145 12.10 -4.29 -1.50
N TYR A 146 11.16 -4.89 -0.76
CA TYR A 146 9.95 -4.21 -0.31
C TYR A 146 10.21 -3.39 0.95
N ASP A 147 9.64 -2.20 1.02
CA ASP A 147 9.68 -1.34 2.20
C ASP A 147 8.54 -1.70 3.18
N LEU A 148 7.40 -2.16 2.63
CA LEU A 148 6.19 -2.48 3.38
C LEU A 148 5.55 -3.75 2.82
N VAL A 149 5.17 -4.67 3.70
CA VAL A 149 4.45 -5.90 3.35
C VAL A 149 3.17 -5.99 4.18
N PHE A 150 2.06 -6.25 3.52
CA PHE A 150 0.77 -6.52 4.15
C PHE A 150 0.43 -8.01 4.04
N THR A 151 -0.14 -8.55 5.10
CA THR A 151 -0.61 -9.95 5.20
C THR A 151 -1.88 -9.97 6.04
N PRO A 152 -2.68 -11.05 6.09
CA PRO A 152 -3.72 -11.15 7.11
C PRO A 152 -3.17 -11.00 8.54
N THR A 153 -4.00 -10.60 9.50
CA THR A 153 -3.59 -10.54 10.91
C THR A 153 -3.15 -11.90 11.43
N THR A 154 -2.35 -11.92 12.49
CA THR A 154 -1.88 -13.16 13.14
C THR A 154 -2.98 -13.94 13.84
N THR A 155 -4.14 -13.31 14.08
CA THR A 155 -5.31 -13.88 14.76
C THR A 155 -6.45 -14.24 13.80
N ASP A 156 -6.21 -14.18 12.49
CA ASP A 156 -7.18 -14.66 11.50
C ASP A 156 -7.37 -16.17 11.64
N ILE A 157 -8.64 -16.60 11.78
CA ILE A 157 -8.97 -18.02 12.04
C ILE A 157 -8.97 -18.89 10.78
N HIS A 158 -8.85 -18.30 9.59
CA HIS A 158 -8.78 -19.06 8.35
C HIS A 158 -7.39 -19.72 8.22
N GLN A 159 -7.34 -21.05 8.06
CA GLN A 159 -6.08 -21.79 8.04
C GLN A 159 -5.11 -21.34 6.94
N ASP A 160 -5.62 -20.97 5.76
CA ASP A 160 -4.78 -20.51 4.64
C ASP A 160 -4.15 -19.15 4.96
N HIS A 161 -4.92 -18.24 5.58
CA HIS A 161 -4.44 -16.93 6.03
C HIS A 161 -3.34 -17.10 7.08
N GLY A 162 -3.56 -17.99 8.05
CA GLY A 162 -2.57 -18.32 9.07
C GLY A 162 -1.24 -18.83 8.49
N VAL A 163 -1.28 -19.64 7.42
CA VAL A 163 -0.07 -20.11 6.72
C VAL A 163 0.63 -18.94 6.03
N VAL A 164 -0.07 -18.17 5.20
CA VAL A 164 0.52 -17.02 4.48
C VAL A 164 1.19 -16.05 5.46
N THR A 165 0.50 -15.70 6.55
CA THR A 165 1.05 -14.80 7.58
C THR A 165 2.26 -15.41 8.31
N ALA A 166 2.22 -16.68 8.63
CA ALA A 166 3.34 -17.36 9.30
C ALA A 166 4.60 -17.39 8.41
N GLU A 167 4.43 -17.67 7.11
CA GLU A 167 5.54 -17.75 6.18
C GLU A 167 6.03 -16.35 5.75
N ALA A 168 5.15 -15.37 5.66
CA ALA A 168 5.53 -13.97 5.45
C ALA A 168 6.48 -13.47 6.55
N LYS A 169 6.22 -13.80 7.82
CA LYS A 169 7.10 -13.46 8.96
C LYS A 169 8.49 -14.07 8.82
N ARG A 170 8.62 -15.23 8.17
CA ARG A 170 9.89 -15.92 7.94
C ARG A 170 10.63 -15.36 6.72
N ALA A 171 9.91 -15.09 5.63
CA ALA A 171 10.49 -14.62 4.37
C ALA A 171 10.90 -13.15 4.41
N PHE A 172 10.04 -12.28 4.93
CA PHE A 172 10.23 -10.82 4.90
C PHE A 172 10.81 -10.29 6.21
N ARG A 173 12.10 -10.57 6.48
CA ARG A 173 12.77 -10.16 7.73
C ARG A 173 13.21 -8.70 7.75
N ASN A 174 13.43 -8.10 6.58
CA ASN A 174 14.09 -6.81 6.41
C ASN A 174 13.14 -5.67 6.01
N CYS A 175 11.83 -5.80 6.25
CA CYS A 175 10.85 -4.76 5.95
C CYS A 175 9.82 -4.62 7.08
N THR A 176 9.02 -3.56 7.03
CA THR A 176 7.84 -3.40 7.88
C THR A 176 6.78 -4.41 7.45
N LEU A 177 6.14 -5.09 8.41
CA LEU A 177 5.10 -6.09 8.18
C LEU A 177 3.85 -5.73 8.98
N LEU A 178 2.74 -5.50 8.30
CA LEU A 178 1.46 -5.13 8.86
C LEU A 178 0.40 -6.19 8.54
N GLY A 179 -0.43 -6.51 9.52
CA GLY A 179 -1.55 -7.44 9.38
C GLY A 179 -2.86 -6.70 9.12
N TYR A 180 -3.52 -6.91 7.98
CA TYR A 180 -4.84 -6.34 7.69
C TYR A 180 -5.96 -7.19 8.29
N GLU A 181 -7.04 -6.53 8.73
CA GLU A 181 -8.19 -7.23 9.31
C GLU A 181 -9.20 -7.69 8.24
N LEU A 182 -9.77 -8.86 8.48
CA LEU A 182 -11.00 -9.33 7.86
C LEU A 182 -12.00 -9.61 8.99
N PRO A 183 -12.94 -8.68 9.29
CA PRO A 183 -13.71 -8.70 10.54
C PRO A 183 -14.45 -10.00 10.84
N TRP A 184 -14.88 -10.74 9.82
CA TRP A 184 -15.58 -12.03 9.99
C TRP A 184 -14.65 -13.19 10.37
N ASN A 185 -13.35 -13.06 10.11
CA ASN A 185 -12.32 -14.02 10.50
C ASN A 185 -11.60 -13.63 11.80
N ASN A 186 -11.73 -12.37 12.23
CA ASN A 186 -11.04 -11.85 13.40
C ASN A 186 -11.95 -11.80 14.62
N LEU A 187 -12.16 -12.95 15.29
CA LEU A 187 -12.92 -13.02 16.54
C LEU A 187 -12.27 -12.22 17.67
N SER A 188 -10.94 -12.08 17.61
CA SER A 188 -10.15 -11.24 18.50
C SER A 188 -9.01 -10.65 17.68
N VAL A 189 -8.90 -9.31 17.65
CA VAL A 189 -7.85 -8.62 16.91
C VAL A 189 -7.33 -7.41 17.71
N SER A 190 -6.02 -7.23 17.71
CA SER A 190 -5.37 -6.05 18.26
C SER A 190 -4.87 -5.16 17.11
N LEU A 191 -5.64 -4.13 16.76
CA LEU A 191 -5.23 -3.15 15.77
C LEU A 191 -4.58 -1.96 16.49
N ASN A 192 -3.34 -1.68 16.14
CA ASN A 192 -2.51 -0.66 16.78
C ASN A 192 -1.75 0.24 15.80
N CYS A 193 -1.97 0.02 14.50
CA CYS A 193 -1.51 0.85 13.41
C CYS A 193 -2.71 1.21 12.53
N PHE A 194 -2.85 2.49 12.16
CA PHE A 194 -3.99 2.95 11.38
C PHE A 194 -3.51 3.87 10.27
N ILE A 195 -4.10 3.71 9.08
CA ILE A 195 -3.82 4.56 7.93
C ILE A 195 -5.07 5.39 7.66
N PRO A 196 -5.02 6.73 7.88
CA PRO A 196 -6.15 7.61 7.59
C PRO A 196 -6.41 7.68 6.10
N LEU A 197 -7.69 7.65 5.72
CA LEU A 197 -8.16 7.61 4.34
C LEU A 197 -9.12 8.76 4.06
N GLU A 198 -9.22 9.12 2.78
CA GLU A 198 -10.18 10.06 2.27
C GLU A 198 -11.26 9.35 1.43
N GLU A 199 -12.37 10.04 1.17
CA GLU A 199 -13.51 9.50 0.42
C GLU A 199 -13.10 8.94 -0.95
N ARG A 200 -12.11 9.55 -1.63
CA ARG A 200 -11.62 9.06 -2.93
C ARG A 200 -10.96 7.68 -2.84
N HIS A 201 -10.25 7.38 -1.74
CA HIS A 201 -9.64 6.07 -1.51
C HIS A 201 -10.71 5.01 -1.27
N ILE A 202 -11.76 5.37 -0.50
CA ILE A 202 -12.89 4.46 -0.22
C ILE A 202 -13.67 4.16 -1.50
N LYS A 203 -13.93 5.18 -2.33
CA LYS A 203 -14.59 4.97 -3.64
C LYS A 203 -13.78 4.03 -4.52
N LYS A 204 -12.45 4.19 -4.54
CA LYS A 204 -11.57 3.34 -5.35
C LYS A 204 -11.57 1.90 -4.86
N LYS A 205 -11.52 1.67 -3.52
CA LYS A 205 -11.71 0.35 -2.90
C LYS A 205 -13.04 -0.28 -3.30
N ILE A 206 -14.14 0.46 -3.22
CA ILE A 206 -15.47 -0.05 -3.57
C ILE A 206 -15.55 -0.45 -5.04
N LEU A 207 -15.06 0.41 -5.95
CA LEU A 207 -15.02 0.10 -7.39
C LEU A 207 -14.17 -1.14 -7.69
N ALA A 208 -13.07 -1.34 -6.99
CA ALA A 208 -12.25 -2.53 -7.13
C ALA A 208 -12.99 -3.80 -6.65
N LEU A 209 -13.65 -3.71 -5.50
CA LEU A 209 -14.47 -4.81 -4.97
C LEU A 209 -15.69 -5.10 -5.86
N ASP A 210 -16.28 -4.10 -6.50
CA ASP A 210 -17.41 -4.30 -7.43
C ASP A 210 -17.06 -5.16 -8.65
N CYS A 211 -15.77 -5.34 -8.95
CA CYS A 211 -15.32 -6.26 -9.99
C CYS A 211 -15.54 -7.74 -9.67
N TYR A 212 -15.74 -8.09 -8.39
CA TYR A 212 -15.90 -9.46 -7.92
C TYR A 212 -17.37 -9.90 -7.91
N ASP A 213 -17.99 -10.00 -9.08
CA ASP A 213 -19.40 -10.44 -9.21
C ASP A 213 -19.65 -11.82 -8.60
N SER A 214 -18.65 -12.71 -8.70
CA SER A 214 -18.73 -14.05 -8.13
C SER A 214 -18.83 -14.06 -6.60
N GLN A 215 -18.41 -12.98 -5.91
CA GLN A 215 -18.36 -12.88 -4.46
C GLN A 215 -19.54 -12.09 -3.84
N LYS A 216 -20.36 -11.43 -4.64
CA LYS A 216 -21.48 -10.58 -4.18
C LYS A 216 -22.57 -11.32 -3.39
N HIS A 217 -22.56 -12.64 -3.42
CA HIS A 217 -23.50 -13.46 -2.61
C HIS A 217 -23.10 -13.53 -1.13
N ASN A 218 -21.88 -13.14 -0.75
CA ASN A 218 -21.43 -13.16 0.62
C ASN A 218 -22.05 -11.99 1.42
N PRO A 219 -22.55 -12.24 2.66
CA PRO A 219 -23.25 -11.21 3.44
C PRO A 219 -22.41 -9.99 3.78
N TYR A 220 -21.10 -10.16 3.87
CA TYR A 220 -20.13 -9.06 4.14
C TYR A 220 -19.74 -8.29 2.87
N PHE A 221 -20.12 -8.77 1.67
CA PHE A 221 -19.71 -8.17 0.40
C PHE A 221 -20.68 -7.06 -0.04
N SER A 222 -20.64 -5.93 0.67
CA SER A 222 -21.48 -4.78 0.37
C SER A 222 -20.80 -3.45 0.69
N GLU A 223 -21.06 -2.42 -0.13
CA GLU A 223 -20.55 -1.07 0.10
C GLU A 223 -20.85 -0.56 1.53
N LYS A 224 -22.08 -0.83 2.02
CA LYS A 224 -22.49 -0.43 3.37
C LYS A 224 -21.60 -1.04 4.43
N PHE A 225 -21.24 -2.31 4.30
CA PHE A 225 -20.35 -2.98 5.23
C PHE A 225 -18.94 -2.38 5.16
N PHE A 226 -18.38 -2.23 3.97
CA PHE A 226 -17.02 -1.68 3.79
C PHE A 226 -16.91 -0.28 4.38
N ARG A 227 -17.89 0.60 4.09
CA ARG A 227 -17.94 1.95 4.67
C ARG A 227 -18.07 1.95 6.19
N SER A 228 -18.81 1.00 6.76
CA SER A 228 -18.98 0.89 8.21
C SER A 228 -17.67 0.56 8.91
N VAL A 229 -16.90 -0.40 8.38
CA VAL A 229 -15.58 -0.79 8.93
C VAL A 229 -14.62 0.40 8.91
N VAL A 230 -14.39 1.01 7.74
CA VAL A 230 -13.44 2.12 7.62
C VAL A 230 -13.88 3.37 8.39
N LYS A 231 -15.19 3.58 8.57
CA LYS A 231 -15.72 4.66 9.40
C LYS A 231 -15.44 4.42 10.87
N MET A 232 -15.67 3.19 11.35
CA MET A 232 -15.37 2.81 12.72
C MET A 232 -13.88 3.02 13.04
N ARG A 233 -12.99 2.59 12.14
CA ARG A 233 -11.53 2.79 12.32
C ARG A 233 -11.13 4.27 12.21
N GLY A 234 -11.80 5.04 11.37
CA GLY A 234 -11.59 6.49 11.29
C GLY A 234 -11.88 7.22 12.60
N ILE A 235 -12.96 6.85 13.30
CA ILE A 235 -13.32 7.45 14.60
C ILE A 235 -12.20 7.27 15.63
N GLN A 236 -11.48 6.15 15.61
CA GLN A 236 -10.37 5.87 16.53
C GLN A 236 -9.18 6.83 16.33
N LEU A 237 -9.07 7.48 15.16
CA LEU A 237 -8.04 8.45 14.81
C LEU A 237 -8.52 9.91 14.73
N SER A 238 -9.78 10.18 15.01
CA SER A 238 -10.42 11.47 14.68
C SER A 238 -10.29 11.83 13.18
N SER A 239 -10.32 10.80 12.31
CA SER A 239 -10.30 10.91 10.85
C SER A 239 -11.65 10.51 10.26
N PRO A 240 -12.03 11.02 9.07
CA PRO A 240 -13.25 10.59 8.38
C PRO A 240 -13.32 9.10 8.16
N PHE A 241 -12.22 8.49 7.72
CA PHE A 241 -12.07 7.07 7.46
C PHE A 241 -10.64 6.61 7.79
N ALA A 242 -10.47 5.34 8.11
CA ALA A 242 -9.16 4.69 8.22
C ALA A 242 -9.30 3.19 7.96
N GLU A 243 -8.20 2.56 7.60
CA GLU A 243 -8.01 1.12 7.73
C GLU A 243 -7.08 0.85 8.91
N GLY A 244 -7.37 -0.24 9.65
CA GLY A 244 -6.63 -0.63 10.85
C GLY A 244 -5.79 -1.87 10.59
N PHE A 245 -4.62 -1.90 11.22
CA PHE A 245 -3.63 -2.96 11.05
C PHE A 245 -3.07 -3.41 12.39
N GLU A 246 -2.73 -4.70 12.45
CA GLU A 246 -1.85 -5.25 13.47
C GLU A 246 -0.40 -4.93 13.10
N THR A 247 0.35 -4.31 13.98
CA THR A 247 1.79 -4.16 13.81
C THR A 247 2.48 -5.47 14.14
N ILE A 248 2.83 -6.25 13.11
CA ILE A 248 3.58 -7.51 13.31
C ILE A 248 5.06 -7.21 13.51
N LYS A 249 5.60 -6.30 12.70
CA LYS A 249 6.98 -5.82 12.80
C LYS A 249 7.12 -4.46 12.13
N VAL A 250 7.87 -3.54 12.74
CA VAL A 250 8.21 -2.24 12.15
C VAL A 250 9.72 -2.12 11.99
N ARG A 251 10.13 -1.64 10.83
CA ARG A 251 11.49 -1.23 10.54
C ARG A 251 11.50 0.29 10.31
N LEU A 252 11.94 1.04 11.32
CA LEU A 252 11.83 2.51 11.35
C LEU A 252 12.73 3.22 10.33
N ASP A 253 13.92 2.68 10.04
CA ASP A 253 14.86 3.27 9.07
C ASP A 253 14.33 3.29 7.61
N GLN A 254 13.21 2.66 7.36
CA GLN A 254 12.52 2.71 6.05
C GLN A 254 11.34 3.69 6.04
N LEU A 255 10.93 4.18 7.21
CA LEU A 255 9.77 5.06 7.36
C LEU A 255 10.17 6.53 7.60
N ILE A 256 11.41 6.77 8.01
CA ILE A 256 12.01 8.08 8.27
C ILE A 256 13.14 8.34 7.26
#